data_8a4bb627e4836b745adffdefa0c36311
#
_entry.id   8a4bb627e4836b745adffdefa0c36311
#
_cell.length_a   1.000
_cell.length_b   1.000
_cell.length_c   1.000
_cell.angle_alpha   90.00
_cell.angle_beta   90.00
_cell.angle_gamma   90.00
#
_symmetry.space_group_name_H-M   'P 1'
#
loop_
_entity.id
_entity.type
_entity.pdbx_description
1 polymer ?
#
loop_
_entity_poly.entity_id
_entity_poly.type
_entity_poly.pdbx_seq_one_letter_code
_entity_poly.pdbx_strand_id
1 'polypeptide(L)'
;MIVPGSKLPAFKTVANVSIEKGKEFADVSSADYPGKWLVIYTYPKDFTFICPTEIVDFDKKLSAFADRDAVVLGGSTDNEHSHLAWRKDHADLKGLKHALLYFGPQLIADLGIAHPTAGVALRATIIVDPDGIVRYAAANDLDVGRNVDEVLRVLDGLQTGELCACNWKKGEETISAQLKKAV
;
A
#
# COMPACT_ATOMS: atom_id res chain seq x y z
N MET A 1 -2.45 8.83 -12.92
CA MET A 1 -2.39 8.33 -11.54
C MET A 1 -3.20 9.25 -10.64
N ILE A 2 -3.96 8.69 -9.71
CA ILE A 2 -4.66 9.47 -8.69
C ILE A 2 -3.66 10.39 -7.95
N VAL A 3 -4.10 11.57 -7.53
CA VAL A 3 -3.21 12.59 -6.97
C VAL A 3 -3.62 12.96 -5.53
N PRO A 4 -2.69 13.47 -4.71
CA PRO A 4 -3.01 14.00 -3.38
C PRO A 4 -4.13 15.06 -3.45
N GLY A 5 -5.07 14.99 -2.48
CA GLY A 5 -6.29 15.81 -2.45
C GLY A 5 -7.51 15.16 -3.10
N SER A 6 -7.33 14.13 -3.93
CA SER A 6 -8.45 13.36 -4.50
C SER A 6 -9.07 12.43 -3.45
N LYS A 7 -10.36 12.14 -3.61
CA LYS A 7 -11.00 11.07 -2.84
C LYS A 7 -10.63 9.70 -3.43
N LEU A 8 -10.33 8.74 -2.57
CA LEU A 8 -10.11 7.36 -3.01
C LEU A 8 -11.39 6.81 -3.66
N PRO A 9 -11.34 6.24 -4.89
CA PRO A 9 -12.47 5.55 -5.46
C PRO A 9 -12.93 4.41 -4.54
N ALA A 10 -14.25 4.29 -4.34
CA ALA A 10 -14.79 3.15 -3.62
C ALA A 10 -14.51 1.86 -4.40
N PHE A 11 -14.05 0.84 -3.70
CA PHE A 11 -13.83 -0.47 -4.30
C PHE A 11 -14.33 -1.60 -3.39
N LYS A 12 -14.70 -2.70 -4.02
CA LYS A 12 -14.89 -4.00 -3.39
C LYS A 12 -14.23 -5.04 -4.28
N THR A 13 -13.41 -5.91 -3.67
CA THR A 13 -12.66 -6.93 -4.39
C THR A 13 -12.50 -8.18 -3.53
N VAL A 14 -12.06 -9.27 -4.14
CA VAL A 14 -11.68 -10.49 -3.43
C VAL A 14 -10.19 -10.44 -3.13
N ALA A 15 -9.81 -10.95 -1.97
CA ALA A 15 -8.44 -11.07 -1.54
C ALA A 15 -8.09 -12.50 -1.10
N ASN A 16 -6.86 -12.90 -1.34
CA ASN A 16 -6.29 -14.05 -0.64
C ASN A 16 -5.79 -13.59 0.74
N VAL A 17 -6.40 -14.11 1.80
CA VAL A 17 -6.13 -13.73 3.20
C VAL A 17 -5.38 -14.81 3.98
N SER A 18 -5.39 -16.06 3.51
CA SER A 18 -4.77 -17.19 4.18
C SER A 18 -4.38 -18.28 3.18
N ILE A 19 -3.52 -19.20 3.61
CA ILE A 19 -3.25 -20.49 2.94
C ILE A 19 -3.97 -21.65 3.58
N GLU A 20 -4.70 -21.42 4.68
CA GLU A 20 -5.45 -22.43 5.42
C GLU A 20 -6.71 -22.83 4.62
N LYS A 21 -6.91 -24.15 4.44
CA LYS A 21 -8.05 -24.69 3.67
C LYS A 21 -9.39 -24.25 4.28
N GLY A 22 -10.23 -23.65 3.45
CA GLY A 22 -11.56 -23.12 3.81
C GLY A 22 -11.55 -21.69 4.36
N LYS A 23 -10.37 -21.04 4.46
CA LYS A 23 -10.20 -19.65 4.92
C LYS A 23 -9.33 -18.83 3.97
N GLU A 24 -9.20 -19.29 2.73
CA GLU A 24 -8.24 -18.72 1.79
C GLU A 24 -8.62 -17.32 1.31
N PHE A 25 -9.93 -17.04 1.20
CA PHE A 25 -10.44 -15.84 0.51
C PHE A 25 -11.40 -15.06 1.39
N ALA A 26 -11.41 -13.76 1.20
CA ALA A 26 -12.39 -12.84 1.79
C ALA A 26 -12.69 -11.69 0.82
N ASP A 27 -13.89 -11.14 0.92
CA ASP A 27 -14.21 -9.85 0.32
C ASP A 27 -13.52 -8.74 1.11
N VAL A 28 -12.94 -7.77 0.41
CA VAL A 28 -12.30 -6.57 0.98
C VAL A 28 -12.84 -5.35 0.27
N SER A 29 -13.20 -4.35 1.04
CA SER A 29 -13.78 -3.09 0.56
C SER A 29 -13.04 -1.89 1.17
N SER A 30 -12.99 -0.79 0.45
CA SER A 30 -12.51 0.49 1.00
C SER A 30 -13.31 0.96 2.22
N ALA A 31 -14.55 0.48 2.40
CA ALA A 31 -15.42 0.83 3.51
C ALA A 31 -15.16 0.01 4.79
N ASP A 32 -14.30 -1.02 4.74
CA ASP A 32 -14.04 -1.91 5.89
C ASP A 32 -13.10 -1.28 6.92
N TYR A 33 -12.52 -0.12 6.62
CA TYR A 33 -11.47 0.52 7.42
C TYR A 33 -11.83 1.95 7.87
N PRO A 34 -13.01 2.17 8.49
CA PRO A 34 -13.42 3.51 8.90
C PRO A 34 -12.45 4.09 9.93
N GLY A 35 -12.04 5.34 9.72
CA GLY A 35 -11.15 6.06 10.62
C GLY A 35 -9.69 5.61 10.60
N LYS A 36 -9.29 4.70 9.68
CA LYS A 36 -7.92 4.23 9.54
C LYS A 36 -7.20 4.93 8.38
N TRP A 37 -5.90 5.05 8.52
CA TRP A 37 -5.04 5.31 7.37
C TRP A 37 -4.94 4.05 6.51
N LEU A 38 -4.95 4.20 5.18
CA LEU A 38 -4.71 3.08 4.28
C LEU A 38 -3.38 3.28 3.54
N VAL A 39 -2.57 2.25 3.52
CA VAL A 39 -1.38 2.16 2.67
C VAL A 39 -1.66 1.11 1.62
N ILE A 40 -2.02 1.55 0.42
CA ILE A 40 -2.33 0.69 -0.70
C ILE A 40 -1.08 0.58 -1.56
N TYR A 41 -0.62 -0.64 -1.84
CA TYR A 41 0.46 -0.86 -2.77
C TYR A 41 0.10 -1.88 -3.85
N THR A 42 0.54 -1.63 -5.08
CA THR A 42 0.38 -2.59 -6.19
C THR A 42 1.73 -3.05 -6.70
N TYR A 43 1.76 -4.27 -7.21
CA TYR A 43 2.89 -4.86 -7.91
C TYR A 43 2.44 -5.49 -9.23
N PRO A 44 3.34 -5.72 -10.22
CA PRO A 44 2.94 -6.12 -11.57
C PRO A 44 2.30 -7.49 -11.65
N LYS A 45 2.99 -8.53 -11.17
CA LYS A 45 2.59 -9.94 -11.36
C LYS A 45 3.09 -10.86 -10.25
N ASP A 46 2.29 -11.91 -9.98
CA ASP A 46 2.73 -13.07 -9.23
C ASP A 46 3.82 -13.85 -9.96
N PHE A 47 4.51 -14.73 -9.24
CA PHE A 47 5.56 -15.61 -9.77
C PHE A 47 6.71 -14.86 -10.47
N THR A 48 7.07 -13.67 -9.95
CA THR A 48 8.18 -12.84 -10.43
C THR A 48 9.26 -12.67 -9.36
N PHE A 49 10.28 -11.83 -9.63
CA PHE A 49 11.50 -11.78 -8.81
C PHE A 49 11.53 -10.60 -7.82
N ILE A 50 11.13 -9.40 -8.23
CA ILE A 50 11.12 -8.20 -7.37
C ILE A 50 9.91 -8.20 -6.45
N CYS A 51 8.74 -8.61 -6.96
CA CYS A 51 7.48 -8.50 -6.24
C CYS A 51 7.48 -9.19 -4.87
N PRO A 52 8.03 -10.42 -4.70
CA PRO A 52 8.03 -11.05 -3.39
C PRO A 52 8.91 -10.29 -2.38
N THR A 53 9.96 -9.61 -2.81
CA THR A 53 10.82 -8.82 -1.90
C THR A 53 10.06 -7.64 -1.32
N GLU A 54 9.22 -6.98 -2.11
CA GLU A 54 8.37 -5.87 -1.66
C GLU A 54 7.27 -6.35 -0.71
N ILE A 55 6.55 -7.43 -1.08
CA ILE A 55 5.48 -8.02 -0.26
C ILE A 55 6.02 -8.41 1.12
N VAL A 56 7.16 -9.08 1.17
CA VAL A 56 7.81 -9.50 2.41
C VAL A 56 8.26 -8.30 3.25
N ASP A 57 8.75 -7.22 2.64
CA ASP A 57 9.19 -6.04 3.40
C ASP A 57 8.00 -5.27 3.99
N PHE A 58 6.87 -5.16 3.27
CA PHE A 58 5.62 -4.65 3.83
C PHE A 58 5.13 -5.53 4.99
N ASP A 59 5.17 -6.87 4.83
CA ASP A 59 4.73 -7.81 5.88
C ASP A 59 5.57 -7.69 7.16
N LYS A 60 6.89 -7.60 7.03
CA LYS A 60 7.79 -7.38 8.17
C LYS A 60 7.51 -6.10 8.94
N LYS A 61 6.97 -5.09 8.27
CA LYS A 61 6.70 -3.76 8.85
C LYS A 61 5.24 -3.53 9.25
N LEU A 62 4.37 -4.57 9.19
CA LEU A 62 2.95 -4.44 9.53
C LEU A 62 2.72 -3.88 10.95
N SER A 63 3.53 -4.27 11.94
CA SER A 63 3.42 -3.70 13.29
C SER A 63 3.73 -2.21 13.30
N ALA A 64 4.74 -1.77 12.54
CA ALA A 64 5.07 -0.36 12.44
C ALA A 64 3.96 0.46 11.76
N PHE A 65 3.26 -0.11 10.79
CA PHE A 65 2.06 0.51 10.22
C PHE A 65 0.89 0.51 11.22
N ALA A 66 0.67 -0.59 11.93
CA ALA A 66 -0.39 -0.69 12.93
C ALA A 66 -0.19 0.31 14.09
N ASP A 67 1.04 0.54 14.54
CA ASP A 67 1.41 1.56 15.53
C ASP A 67 1.10 3.00 15.08
N ARG A 68 0.84 3.18 13.79
CA ARG A 68 0.43 4.44 13.12
C ARG A 68 -1.03 4.45 12.74
N ASP A 69 -1.82 3.53 13.29
CA ASP A 69 -3.22 3.36 12.95
C ASP A 69 -3.48 3.17 11.44
N ALA A 70 -2.54 2.52 10.76
CA ALA A 70 -2.56 2.31 9.32
C ALA A 70 -2.70 0.83 8.96
N VAL A 71 -3.52 0.56 7.94
CA VAL A 71 -3.74 -0.76 7.36
C VAL A 71 -3.02 -0.85 6.02
N VAL A 72 -2.30 -1.95 5.80
CA VAL A 72 -1.60 -2.22 4.54
C VAL A 72 -2.46 -3.12 3.66
N LEU A 73 -2.72 -2.69 2.43
CA LEU A 73 -3.46 -3.42 1.40
C LEU A 73 -2.57 -3.58 0.16
N GLY A 74 -2.12 -4.79 -0.08
CA GLY A 74 -1.25 -5.12 -1.22
C GLY A 74 -1.95 -5.96 -2.28
N GLY A 75 -1.49 -5.91 -3.53
CA GLY A 75 -2.02 -6.79 -4.56
C GLY A 75 -1.56 -6.47 -5.98
N SER A 76 -2.08 -7.22 -6.93
CA SER A 76 -1.77 -7.08 -8.36
C SER A 76 -3.02 -7.26 -9.23
N THR A 77 -2.83 -7.27 -10.54
CA THR A 77 -3.87 -7.64 -11.50
C THR A 77 -4.14 -9.14 -11.57
N ASP A 78 -3.32 -9.97 -10.92
CA ASP A 78 -3.60 -11.40 -10.77
C ASP A 78 -4.75 -11.63 -9.80
N ASN A 79 -5.48 -12.73 -10.00
CA ASN A 79 -6.64 -13.06 -9.17
C ASN A 79 -6.24 -13.75 -7.85
N GLU A 80 -7.20 -13.87 -6.95
CA GLU A 80 -7.03 -14.47 -5.61
C GLU A 80 -6.51 -15.90 -5.64
N HIS A 81 -6.82 -16.68 -6.68
CA HIS A 81 -6.33 -18.05 -6.84
C HIS A 81 -4.85 -18.09 -7.23
N SER A 82 -4.40 -17.14 -8.06
CA SER A 82 -2.98 -16.97 -8.38
C SER A 82 -2.20 -16.60 -7.12
N HIS A 83 -2.68 -15.60 -6.36
CA HIS A 83 -2.09 -15.21 -5.08
C HIS A 83 -1.98 -16.40 -4.11
N LEU A 84 -3.04 -17.21 -3.99
CA LEU A 84 -3.03 -18.41 -3.15
C LEU A 84 -1.97 -19.42 -3.60
N ALA A 85 -1.92 -19.69 -4.91
CA ALA A 85 -0.96 -20.64 -5.48
C ALA A 85 0.48 -20.17 -5.20
N TRP A 86 0.75 -18.90 -5.45
CA TRP A 86 2.06 -18.30 -5.22
C TRP A 86 2.45 -18.30 -3.74
N ARG A 87 1.55 -17.94 -2.83
CA ARG A 87 1.80 -18.03 -1.38
C ARG A 87 2.10 -19.45 -0.92
N LYS A 88 1.50 -20.47 -1.54
CA LYS A 88 1.78 -21.88 -1.23
C LYS A 88 3.11 -22.35 -1.79
N ASP A 89 3.54 -21.82 -2.92
CA ASP A 89 4.77 -22.21 -3.62
C ASP A 89 6.00 -21.48 -3.06
N HIS A 90 5.94 -20.17 -2.90
CA HIS A 90 7.08 -19.32 -2.52
C HIS A 90 7.36 -19.38 -1.02
N ALA A 91 8.57 -19.75 -0.62
CA ALA A 91 8.94 -19.99 0.78
C ALA A 91 8.65 -18.77 1.69
N ASP A 92 9.00 -17.57 1.24
CA ASP A 92 8.87 -16.35 2.04
C ASP A 92 7.44 -15.79 2.10
N LEU A 93 6.53 -16.25 1.20
CA LEU A 93 5.15 -15.77 1.16
C LEU A 93 4.18 -16.65 1.96
N LYS A 94 4.58 -17.84 2.38
CA LYS A 94 3.71 -18.77 3.17
C LYS A 94 3.22 -18.14 4.47
N GLY A 95 4.07 -17.34 5.10
CA GLY A 95 3.82 -16.74 6.41
C GLY A 95 3.21 -15.35 6.39
N LEU A 96 2.77 -14.83 5.23
CA LEU A 96 2.22 -13.49 5.12
C LEU A 96 1.02 -13.28 6.04
N LYS A 97 1.00 -12.13 6.71
CA LYS A 97 -0.04 -11.72 7.67
C LYS A 97 -1.02 -10.70 7.09
N HIS A 98 -0.72 -10.10 5.93
CA HIS A 98 -1.64 -9.21 5.23
C HIS A 98 -2.22 -9.88 3.97
N ALA A 99 -3.33 -9.33 3.51
CA ALA A 99 -4.06 -9.82 2.36
C ALA A 99 -3.38 -9.42 1.04
N LEU A 100 -3.50 -10.27 0.03
CA LEU A 100 -3.20 -9.94 -1.36
C LEU A 100 -4.50 -9.80 -2.15
N LEU A 101 -4.78 -8.58 -2.60
CA LEU A 101 -6.01 -8.17 -3.26
C LEU A 101 -5.91 -8.35 -4.77
N TYR A 102 -7.02 -8.75 -5.39
CA TYR A 102 -7.21 -8.64 -6.82
C TYR A 102 -7.53 -7.18 -7.19
N PHE A 103 -6.59 -6.50 -7.84
CA PHE A 103 -6.82 -5.19 -8.44
C PHE A 103 -7.28 -5.36 -9.87
N GLY A 104 -8.59 -5.55 -10.06
CA GLY A 104 -9.19 -5.71 -11.39
C GLY A 104 -8.95 -4.52 -12.33
N PRO A 105 -9.15 -4.70 -13.64
CA PRO A 105 -8.85 -3.68 -14.65
C PRO A 105 -9.52 -2.33 -14.39
N GLN A 106 -10.77 -2.33 -13.88
CA GLN A 106 -11.49 -1.10 -13.57
C GLN A 106 -10.83 -0.34 -12.43
N LEU A 107 -10.48 -1.01 -11.32
CA LEU A 107 -9.84 -0.36 -10.19
C LEU A 107 -8.46 0.20 -10.55
N ILE A 108 -7.68 -0.55 -11.34
CA ILE A 108 -6.39 -0.08 -11.87
C ILE A 108 -6.55 1.17 -12.74
N ALA A 109 -7.61 1.22 -13.56
CA ALA A 109 -7.93 2.38 -14.39
C ALA A 109 -8.38 3.58 -13.53
N ASP A 110 -9.26 3.37 -12.56
CA ASP A 110 -9.75 4.42 -11.65
C ASP A 110 -8.61 5.04 -10.82
N LEU A 111 -7.65 4.23 -10.40
CA LEU A 111 -6.44 4.68 -9.73
C LEU A 111 -5.39 5.28 -10.69
N GLY A 112 -5.55 5.06 -12.00
CA GLY A 112 -4.63 5.54 -13.03
C GLY A 112 -3.22 4.98 -12.90
N ILE A 113 -3.09 3.70 -12.48
CA ILE A 113 -1.83 3.02 -12.19
C ILE A 113 -1.54 1.86 -13.15
N ALA A 114 -2.28 1.79 -14.27
CA ALA A 114 -1.98 0.84 -15.33
C ALA A 114 -0.65 1.19 -16.01
N HIS A 115 0.21 0.18 -16.24
CA HIS A 115 1.36 0.37 -17.11
C HIS A 115 0.88 0.55 -18.56
N PRO A 116 1.39 1.55 -19.31
CA PRO A 116 0.85 1.92 -20.63
C PRO A 116 0.77 0.78 -21.64
N THR A 117 1.69 -0.17 -21.60
CA THR A 117 1.85 -1.22 -22.63
C THR A 117 1.92 -2.65 -22.08
N ALA A 118 2.25 -2.85 -20.81
CA ALA A 118 2.52 -4.19 -20.26
C ALA A 118 1.26 -4.93 -19.77
N GLY A 119 0.08 -4.26 -19.72
CA GLY A 119 -1.18 -4.87 -19.25
C GLY A 119 -1.17 -5.25 -17.76
N VAL A 120 -0.35 -4.59 -16.95
CA VAL A 120 -0.21 -4.83 -15.50
C VAL A 120 -0.29 -3.52 -14.73
N ALA A 121 -0.39 -3.60 -13.41
CA ALA A 121 -0.22 -2.42 -12.56
C ALA A 121 1.26 -2.01 -12.46
N LEU A 122 1.49 -0.70 -12.33
CA LEU A 122 2.77 -0.16 -11.88
C LEU A 122 3.05 -0.58 -10.43
N ARG A 123 4.30 -0.39 -9.96
CA ARG A 123 4.64 -0.48 -8.54
C ARG A 123 4.19 0.79 -7.82
N ALA A 124 2.88 0.96 -7.70
CA ALA A 124 2.30 2.16 -7.09
C ALA A 124 2.17 2.00 -5.57
N THR A 125 2.31 3.13 -4.87
CA THR A 125 2.00 3.27 -3.44
C THR A 125 1.11 4.48 -3.27
N ILE A 126 -0.02 4.29 -2.57
CA ILE A 126 -1.01 5.33 -2.30
C ILE A 126 -1.26 5.34 -0.78
N ILE A 127 -1.14 6.50 -0.14
CA ILE A 127 -1.51 6.67 1.27
C ILE A 127 -2.78 7.51 1.33
N VAL A 128 -3.77 7.00 2.06
CA VAL A 128 -5.10 7.60 2.20
C VAL A 128 -5.34 7.89 3.68
N ASP A 129 -5.87 9.06 3.99
CA ASP A 129 -6.19 9.45 5.36
C ASP A 129 -7.53 8.85 5.84
N PRO A 130 -7.88 9.01 7.14
CA PRO A 130 -9.14 8.51 7.70
C PRO A 130 -10.42 9.04 7.05
N ASP A 131 -10.35 10.20 6.37
CA ASP A 131 -11.47 10.79 5.63
C ASP A 131 -11.61 10.25 4.21
N GLY A 132 -10.72 9.34 3.80
CA GLY A 132 -10.68 8.75 2.47
C GLY A 132 -10.02 9.64 1.42
N ILE A 133 -9.23 10.63 1.84
CA ILE A 133 -8.51 11.53 0.94
C ILE A 133 -7.09 11.01 0.71
N VAL A 134 -6.70 10.89 -0.53
CA VAL A 134 -5.33 10.55 -0.92
C VAL A 134 -4.38 11.67 -0.46
N ARG A 135 -3.35 11.31 0.28
CA ARG A 135 -2.32 12.22 0.78
C ARG A 135 -0.95 12.01 0.14
N TYR A 136 -0.74 10.84 -0.41
CA TYR A 136 0.49 10.50 -1.13
C TYR A 136 0.18 9.52 -2.25
N ALA A 137 0.84 9.70 -3.39
CA ALA A 137 0.81 8.76 -4.50
C ALA A 137 2.14 8.80 -5.23
N ALA A 138 2.76 7.63 -5.39
CA ALA A 138 4.00 7.44 -6.15
C ALA A 138 3.95 6.13 -6.93
N ALA A 139 4.70 6.04 -8.01
CA ALA A 139 4.86 4.79 -8.75
C ALA A 139 6.29 4.67 -9.26
N ASN A 140 6.89 3.49 -9.05
CA ASN A 140 8.12 3.09 -9.72
C ASN A 140 7.79 2.34 -11.02
N ASP A 141 8.70 2.38 -11.96
CA ASP A 141 8.69 1.48 -13.12
C ASP A 141 8.92 0.03 -12.69
N LEU A 142 8.68 -0.90 -13.61
CA LEU A 142 8.57 -2.34 -13.31
C LEU A 142 9.85 -2.96 -12.75
N ASP A 143 11.01 -2.39 -13.08
CA ASP A 143 12.33 -2.95 -12.77
C ASP A 143 12.94 -2.46 -11.44
N VAL A 144 12.25 -1.54 -10.75
CA VAL A 144 12.78 -0.92 -9.52
C VAL A 144 11.81 -1.09 -8.36
N GLY A 145 12.19 -1.89 -7.35
CA GLY A 145 11.43 -2.07 -6.11
C GLY A 145 11.35 -0.78 -5.28
N ARG A 146 10.35 -0.72 -4.38
CA ARG A 146 10.11 0.40 -3.48
C ARG A 146 10.98 0.35 -2.23
N ASN A 147 11.11 1.49 -1.59
CA ASN A 147 11.65 1.60 -0.23
C ASN A 147 10.46 1.74 0.76
N VAL A 148 10.18 0.70 1.53
CA VAL A 148 9.05 0.68 2.49
C VAL A 148 9.32 1.58 3.69
N ASP A 149 10.58 1.84 4.06
CA ASP A 149 10.93 2.80 5.11
C ASP A 149 10.59 4.24 4.69
N GLU A 150 10.70 4.57 3.40
CA GLU A 150 10.24 5.85 2.88
C GLU A 150 8.71 5.97 2.96
N VAL A 151 7.96 4.89 2.73
CA VAL A 151 6.50 4.89 2.91
C VAL A 151 6.13 5.19 4.36
N LEU A 152 6.82 4.57 5.32
CA LEU A 152 6.64 4.85 6.76
C LEU A 152 7.01 6.29 7.10
N ARG A 153 8.13 6.80 6.57
CA ARG A 153 8.58 8.17 6.79
C ARG A 153 7.54 9.19 6.29
N VAL A 154 6.99 8.97 5.09
CA VAL A 154 5.96 9.84 4.52
C VAL A 154 4.69 9.79 5.34
N LEU A 155 4.25 8.59 5.77
CA LEU A 155 3.08 8.43 6.64
C LEU A 155 3.27 9.18 7.97
N ASP A 156 4.45 9.06 8.61
CA ASP A 156 4.77 9.81 9.82
C ASP A 156 4.65 11.32 9.60
N GLY A 157 5.21 11.84 8.51
CA GLY A 157 5.10 13.26 8.17
C GLY A 157 3.67 13.73 7.96
N LEU A 158 2.86 12.94 7.22
CA LEU A 158 1.45 13.25 6.97
C LEU A 158 0.64 13.30 8.27
N GLN A 159 0.92 12.40 9.21
CA GLN A 159 0.22 12.32 10.50
C GLN A 159 0.55 13.47 11.45
N THR A 160 1.66 14.20 11.27
CA THR A 160 1.96 15.37 12.09
C THR A 160 0.97 16.51 11.86
N GLY A 161 0.38 16.61 10.65
CA GLY A 161 -0.40 17.78 10.24
C GLY A 161 0.41 19.07 10.16
N GLU A 162 1.75 19.02 10.29
CA GLU A 162 2.66 20.16 10.34
C GLU A 162 3.54 20.25 9.09
N LEU A 163 4.23 21.36 8.93
CA LEU A 163 5.21 21.55 7.87
C LEU A 163 6.48 20.75 8.19
N CYS A 164 6.70 19.63 7.50
CA CYS A 164 7.90 18.84 7.62
C CYS A 164 8.94 19.24 6.58
N ALA A 165 10.19 19.37 6.99
CA ALA A 165 11.30 19.69 6.09
C ALA A 165 11.60 18.55 5.09
N CYS A 166 12.37 18.87 4.05
CA CYS A 166 12.95 17.83 3.19
C CYS A 166 13.73 16.84 4.05
N ASN A 167 13.57 15.52 3.76
CA ASN A 167 14.19 14.43 4.52
C ASN A 167 13.85 14.34 6.01
N TRP A 168 12.84 15.08 6.48
CA TRP A 168 12.37 15.03 7.86
C TRP A 168 12.06 13.58 8.29
N LYS A 169 12.42 13.23 9.51
CA LYS A 169 12.14 11.92 10.11
C LYS A 169 11.40 12.10 11.43
N LYS A 170 10.64 11.10 11.80
CA LYS A 170 9.92 11.05 13.08
C LYS A 170 10.90 11.27 14.26
N GLY A 171 10.55 12.21 15.13
CA GLY A 171 11.37 12.64 16.25
C GLY A 171 12.20 13.91 15.99
N GLU A 172 12.32 14.34 14.73
CA GLU A 172 12.93 15.62 14.40
C GLU A 172 11.93 16.76 14.55
N GLU A 173 12.43 17.97 14.78
CA GLU A 173 11.61 19.16 14.93
C GLU A 173 11.02 19.56 13.57
N THR A 174 9.71 19.87 13.53
CA THR A 174 9.04 20.35 12.32
C THR A 174 9.31 21.85 12.10
N ILE A 175 9.17 22.30 10.85
CA ILE A 175 9.24 23.75 10.53
C ILE A 175 8.16 24.51 11.30
N SER A 176 6.96 23.93 11.42
CA SER A 176 5.87 24.56 12.19
C SER A 176 6.26 24.78 13.67
N ALA A 177 6.96 23.82 14.29
CA ALA A 177 7.43 23.95 15.66
C ALA A 177 8.54 25.02 15.80
N GLN A 178 9.47 25.08 14.83
CA GLN A 178 10.52 26.10 14.79
C GLN A 178 9.94 27.53 14.68
N LEU A 179 8.95 27.71 13.78
CA LEU A 179 8.29 29.02 13.61
C LEU A 179 7.55 29.47 14.86
N LYS A 180 6.91 28.55 15.61
CA LYS A 180 6.24 28.87 16.89
C LYS A 180 7.20 29.36 17.98
N LYS A 181 8.48 28.92 17.97
CA LYS A 181 9.50 29.35 18.93
C LYS A 181 10.14 30.67 18.58
N ALA A 182 10.02 31.10 17.32
CA ALA A 182 10.62 32.33 16.82
C ALA A 182 9.74 33.58 17.03
N VAL A 183 8.52 33.41 17.53
CA VAL A 183 7.54 34.45 17.87
C VAL A 183 7.44 34.58 19.38
#